data_070d878fd4ca64f3c58379be5bc297bf
#
_entry.id   070d878fd4ca64f3c58379be5bc297bf
#
_cell.length_a   1.000
_cell.length_b   1.000
_cell.length_c   1.000
_cell.angle_alpha   90.00
_cell.angle_beta   90.00
_cell.angle_gamma   90.00
#
_symmetry.space_group_name_H-M   'P 1'
#
loop_
_entity.id
_entity.type
_entity.pdbx_description
1 polymer ?
#
loop_
_entity_poly.entity_id
_entity_poly.type
_entity_poly.pdbx_seq_one_letter_code
_entity_poly.pdbx_strand_id
1 'polypeptide(L)'
;VIGSSGTFGFGTEYKTVFDVNRLGGISSKGLTFEPRQGNDGIRLHEFTGGLMNSIGLQNPGIKHFIDNELPEMMKLKPVAIANLSGSTMETYVEGAKLLEKTDVPVIELNISCPNVKAGGAAWGMSCTAASQVVKAVRAETKKPLIVKLTPQSTELNQVALACIEAGANGISLCNSFQGIAVDIERGVPVFNNLKAGVGGPAVKPIAVRLIYELVEAINTLPVEKRVPVIAIGGISTWQDAV
;
A
#
# COMPACT_ATOMS: atom_id res chain seq x y z
N VAL A 1 -1.62 12.72 -10.15
CA VAL A 1 -1.76 12.42 -8.72
C VAL A 1 -2.70 11.25 -8.54
N ILE A 2 -2.41 10.37 -7.58
CA ILE A 2 -3.17 9.17 -7.26
C ILE A 2 -3.60 9.22 -5.78
N GLY A 3 -4.88 8.96 -5.49
CA GLY A 3 -5.35 8.74 -4.13
C GLY A 3 -4.75 7.45 -3.57
N SER A 4 -3.93 7.54 -2.51
CA SER A 4 -3.20 6.38 -2.03
C SER A 4 -4.05 5.44 -1.17
N SER A 5 -3.79 4.15 -1.27
CA SER A 5 -4.46 3.11 -0.49
C SER A 5 -4.41 3.38 1.02
N GLY A 6 -5.55 3.16 1.66
CA GLY A 6 -5.71 3.31 3.11
C GLY A 6 -5.95 4.74 3.59
N THR A 7 -5.82 5.74 2.72
CA THR A 7 -6.08 7.15 3.05
C THR A 7 -7.24 7.75 2.26
N PHE A 8 -7.71 7.06 1.22
CA PHE A 8 -8.69 7.59 0.28
C PHE A 8 -9.91 6.66 0.09
N GLY A 9 -10.13 5.72 1.00
CA GLY A 9 -11.26 4.77 0.93
C GLY A 9 -11.33 4.04 -0.41
N PHE A 10 -12.48 4.10 -1.04
CA PHE A 10 -12.72 3.66 -2.42
C PHE A 10 -12.90 4.85 -3.39
N GLY A 11 -12.72 6.07 -2.89
CA GLY A 11 -12.82 7.32 -3.66
C GLY A 11 -14.21 7.91 -3.74
N THR A 12 -15.26 7.09 -3.63
CA THR A 12 -16.64 7.55 -3.71
C THR A 12 -17.04 8.41 -2.52
N GLU A 13 -16.43 8.19 -1.36
CA GLU A 13 -16.65 8.92 -0.12
C GLU A 13 -16.25 10.39 -0.23
N TYR A 14 -15.29 10.70 -1.09
CA TYR A 14 -14.75 12.05 -1.26
C TYR A 14 -15.48 12.91 -2.30
N LYS A 15 -16.49 12.37 -2.99
CA LYS A 15 -17.28 13.12 -4.00
C LYS A 15 -17.96 14.37 -3.42
N THR A 16 -18.26 14.37 -2.14
CA THR A 16 -18.88 15.51 -1.46
C THR A 16 -17.88 16.59 -1.06
N VAL A 17 -16.58 16.29 -1.09
CA VAL A 17 -15.51 17.20 -0.66
C VAL A 17 -14.88 17.90 -1.87
N PHE A 18 -14.64 17.17 -2.96
CA PHE A 18 -14.10 17.72 -4.18
C PHE A 18 -14.41 16.81 -5.40
N ASP A 19 -14.18 17.33 -6.61
CA ASP A 19 -14.32 16.53 -7.83
C ASP A 19 -13.19 15.50 -7.95
N VAL A 20 -13.46 14.28 -7.52
CA VAL A 20 -12.53 13.15 -7.56
C VAL A 20 -12.09 12.78 -8.98
N ASN A 21 -12.85 13.19 -10.02
CA ASN A 21 -12.50 12.94 -11.42
C ASN A 21 -11.29 13.75 -11.91
N ARG A 22 -10.76 14.64 -11.09
CA ARG A 22 -9.50 15.37 -11.34
C ARG A 22 -8.26 14.54 -11.00
N LEU A 23 -8.41 13.41 -10.31
CA LEU A 23 -7.31 12.48 -10.02
C LEU A 23 -6.97 11.64 -11.24
N GLY A 24 -5.71 11.21 -11.35
CA GLY A 24 -5.26 10.25 -12.37
C GLY A 24 -5.58 8.80 -12.00
N GLY A 25 -5.67 8.49 -10.71
CA GLY A 25 -5.98 7.15 -10.21
C GLY A 25 -6.42 7.16 -8.75
N ILE A 26 -7.03 6.07 -8.33
CA ILE A 26 -7.43 5.82 -6.93
C ILE A 26 -7.05 4.38 -6.59
N SER A 27 -6.15 4.22 -5.62
CA SER A 27 -5.86 2.92 -5.03
C SER A 27 -6.84 2.63 -3.90
N SER A 28 -7.56 1.53 -4.02
CA SER A 28 -8.58 1.12 -3.05
C SER A 28 -8.01 0.93 -1.66
N LYS A 29 -8.87 0.86 -0.67
CA LYS A 29 -8.52 0.30 0.65
C LYS A 29 -7.86 -1.07 0.46
N GLY A 30 -6.84 -1.38 1.27
CA GLY A 30 -6.17 -2.68 1.23
C GLY A 30 -7.18 -3.81 1.49
N LEU A 31 -7.31 -4.71 0.54
CA LEU A 31 -8.31 -5.79 0.52
C LEU A 31 -7.67 -7.09 0.99
N THR A 32 -8.30 -7.76 1.94
CA THR A 32 -7.95 -9.13 2.34
C THR A 32 -8.96 -10.11 1.75
N PHE A 33 -8.58 -11.39 1.69
CA PHE A 33 -9.48 -12.43 1.17
C PHE A 33 -10.79 -12.45 1.95
N GLU A 34 -10.71 -12.50 3.29
CA GLU A 34 -11.85 -12.35 4.18
C GLU A 34 -11.94 -10.93 4.75
N PRO A 35 -13.13 -10.47 5.17
CA PRO A 35 -13.30 -9.16 5.79
C PRO A 35 -12.52 -9.05 7.10
N ARG A 36 -12.08 -7.83 7.45
CA ARG A 36 -11.38 -7.54 8.71
C ARG A 36 -12.00 -6.35 9.41
N GLN A 37 -12.24 -6.50 10.71
CA GLN A 37 -12.77 -5.42 11.57
C GLN A 37 -11.70 -4.37 11.94
N GLY A 38 -10.42 -4.72 11.76
CA GLY A 38 -9.31 -3.87 12.18
C GLY A 38 -8.95 -4.04 13.66
N ASN A 39 -8.17 -3.10 14.17
CA ASN A 39 -7.71 -3.10 15.55
C ASN A 39 -8.74 -2.47 16.49
N ASP A 40 -8.73 -2.91 17.76
CA ASP A 40 -9.49 -2.30 18.84
C ASP A 40 -8.79 -1.07 19.44
N GLY A 41 -9.54 -0.26 20.19
CA GLY A 41 -9.05 0.91 20.90
C GLY A 41 -8.87 2.14 20.01
N ILE A 42 -7.94 3.01 20.39
CA ILE A 42 -7.63 4.23 19.64
C ILE A 42 -6.96 3.84 18.32
N ARG A 43 -7.50 4.34 17.21
CA ARG A 43 -7.01 4.04 15.86
C ARG A 43 -6.29 5.20 15.18
N LEU A 44 -6.53 6.42 15.62
CA LEU A 44 -5.94 7.64 15.08
C LEU A 44 -5.41 8.52 16.22
N HIS A 45 -4.28 9.14 16.01
CA HIS A 45 -3.67 10.09 16.94
C HIS A 45 -2.91 11.16 16.14
N GLU A 46 -3.28 12.40 16.33
CA GLU A 46 -2.61 13.54 15.69
C GLU A 46 -1.32 13.91 16.44
N PHE A 47 -0.33 14.35 15.68
CA PHE A 47 0.89 14.96 16.23
C PHE A 47 1.34 16.11 15.32
N THR A 48 2.28 16.92 15.78
CA THR A 48 2.79 18.05 14.99
C THR A 48 3.36 17.60 13.66
N GLY A 49 2.67 17.97 12.58
CA GLY A 49 3.07 17.67 11.22
C GLY A 49 2.59 16.34 10.67
N GLY A 50 1.67 15.63 11.36
CA GLY A 50 1.17 14.36 10.81
C GLY A 50 0.10 13.67 11.63
N LEU A 51 -0.16 12.44 11.20
CA LEU A 51 -1.14 11.55 11.81
C LEU A 51 -0.53 10.16 12.02
N MET A 52 -0.75 9.61 13.19
CA MET A 52 -0.46 8.20 13.48
C MET A 52 -1.73 7.37 13.37
N ASN A 53 -1.60 6.15 12.87
CA ASN A 53 -2.74 5.26 12.70
C ASN A 53 -2.42 3.82 13.10
N SER A 54 -3.42 3.16 13.69
CA SER A 54 -3.43 1.74 14.02
C SER A 54 -4.75 1.11 13.57
N ILE A 55 -5.06 1.23 12.27
CA ILE A 55 -6.34 0.79 11.71
C ILE A 55 -6.47 -0.74 11.68
N GLY A 56 -5.37 -1.47 11.50
CA GLY A 56 -5.39 -2.94 11.46
C GLY A 56 -5.99 -3.51 10.18
N LEU A 57 -5.85 -2.78 9.06
CA LEU A 57 -6.30 -3.22 7.73
C LEU A 57 -7.81 -3.51 7.69
N GLN A 58 -8.63 -2.70 8.37
CA GLN A 58 -10.09 -2.80 8.29
C GLN A 58 -10.53 -2.71 6.84
N ASN A 59 -11.27 -3.73 6.36
CA ASN A 59 -11.79 -3.75 4.99
C ASN A 59 -12.94 -4.77 4.87
N PRO A 60 -13.80 -4.64 3.85
CA PRO A 60 -14.97 -5.51 3.70
C PRO A 60 -14.67 -6.90 3.10
N GLY A 61 -13.42 -7.18 2.74
CA GLY A 61 -13.03 -8.38 2.00
C GLY A 61 -13.15 -8.21 0.48
N ILE A 62 -12.37 -9.04 -0.24
CA ILE A 62 -12.24 -8.90 -1.69
C ILE A 62 -13.54 -9.18 -2.45
N LYS A 63 -14.36 -10.14 -1.99
CA LYS A 63 -15.64 -10.46 -2.64
C LYS A 63 -16.60 -9.29 -2.56
N HIS A 64 -16.77 -8.71 -1.36
CA HIS A 64 -17.60 -7.52 -1.19
C HIS A 64 -17.11 -6.34 -2.05
N PHE A 65 -15.81 -6.13 -2.11
CA PHE A 65 -15.22 -5.10 -2.97
C PHE A 65 -15.60 -5.31 -4.44
N ILE A 66 -15.46 -6.52 -4.95
CA ILE A 66 -15.79 -6.85 -6.35
C ILE A 66 -17.28 -6.61 -6.65
N ASP A 67 -18.14 -7.00 -5.73
CA ASP A 67 -19.59 -6.96 -5.94
C ASP A 67 -20.19 -5.56 -5.74
N ASN A 68 -19.61 -4.73 -4.85
CA ASN A 68 -20.22 -3.47 -4.42
C ASN A 68 -19.35 -2.24 -4.72
N GLU A 69 -18.06 -2.23 -4.34
CA GLU A 69 -17.23 -1.04 -4.40
C GLU A 69 -16.59 -0.83 -5.77
N LEU A 70 -16.10 -1.91 -6.38
CA LEU A 70 -15.44 -1.84 -7.69
C LEU A 70 -16.35 -1.28 -8.78
N PRO A 71 -17.63 -1.69 -8.91
CA PRO A 71 -18.52 -1.11 -9.89
C PRO A 71 -18.70 0.41 -9.75
N GLU A 72 -18.70 0.92 -8.51
CA GLU A 72 -18.80 2.35 -8.25
C GLU A 72 -17.48 3.09 -8.56
N MET A 73 -16.34 2.48 -8.23
CA MET A 73 -15.04 3.03 -8.61
C MET A 73 -14.86 3.10 -10.12
N MET A 74 -15.33 2.10 -10.86
CA MET A 74 -15.24 2.04 -12.33
C MET A 74 -16.12 3.07 -13.05
N LYS A 75 -17.10 3.68 -12.37
CA LYS A 75 -17.87 4.81 -12.91
C LYS A 75 -17.10 6.13 -12.84
N LEU A 76 -16.00 6.20 -12.11
CA LEU A 76 -15.15 7.38 -11.99
C LEU A 76 -14.17 7.45 -13.15
N LYS A 77 -13.68 8.66 -13.49
CA LYS A 77 -12.63 8.84 -14.52
C LYS A 77 -11.24 8.34 -14.08
N PRO A 78 -10.82 8.50 -12.80
CA PRO A 78 -9.54 7.99 -12.34
C PRO A 78 -9.38 6.49 -12.56
N VAL A 79 -8.16 6.05 -12.87
CA VAL A 79 -7.84 4.63 -12.98
C VAL A 79 -8.07 3.95 -11.62
N ALA A 80 -8.95 2.94 -11.58
CA ALA A 80 -9.16 2.13 -10.40
C ALA A 80 -7.99 1.16 -10.20
N ILE A 81 -7.38 1.18 -9.02
CA ILE A 81 -6.27 0.32 -8.63
C ILE A 81 -6.73 -0.53 -7.44
N ALA A 82 -6.82 -1.84 -7.60
CA ALA A 82 -7.18 -2.74 -6.50
C ALA A 82 -5.95 -3.03 -5.63
N ASN A 83 -5.95 -2.57 -4.38
CA ASN A 83 -4.87 -2.86 -3.44
C ASN A 83 -5.11 -4.21 -2.77
N LEU A 84 -4.38 -5.23 -3.19
CA LEU A 84 -4.46 -6.60 -2.68
C LEU A 84 -3.51 -6.80 -1.52
N SER A 85 -4.04 -7.15 -0.37
CA SER A 85 -3.31 -7.51 0.85
C SER A 85 -3.61 -8.96 1.25
N GLY A 86 -2.67 -9.61 1.91
CA GLY A 86 -2.86 -10.97 2.39
C GLY A 86 -2.02 -11.26 3.63
N SER A 87 -2.35 -12.33 4.33
CA SER A 87 -1.56 -12.83 5.47
C SER A 87 -0.79 -14.09 5.13
N THR A 88 -1.23 -14.85 4.16
CA THR A 88 -0.57 -16.07 3.69
C THR A 88 -0.41 -16.02 2.17
N MET A 89 0.45 -16.87 1.63
CA MET A 89 0.65 -17.00 0.18
C MET A 89 -0.67 -17.32 -0.51
N GLU A 90 -1.44 -18.24 0.03
CA GLU A 90 -2.73 -18.71 -0.50
C GLU A 90 -3.71 -17.54 -0.63
N THR A 91 -3.80 -16.67 0.39
CA THR A 91 -4.75 -15.54 0.36
C THR A 91 -4.38 -14.48 -0.68
N TYR A 92 -3.09 -14.28 -0.96
CA TYR A 92 -2.64 -13.45 -2.07
C TYR A 92 -2.98 -14.05 -3.44
N VAL A 93 -2.70 -15.33 -3.61
CA VAL A 93 -2.97 -16.08 -4.85
C VAL A 93 -4.47 -16.11 -5.18
N GLU A 94 -5.30 -16.50 -4.22
CA GLU A 94 -6.75 -16.55 -4.42
C GLU A 94 -7.34 -15.15 -4.65
N GLY A 95 -6.83 -14.13 -3.95
CA GLY A 95 -7.22 -12.75 -4.20
C GLY A 95 -6.86 -12.28 -5.63
N ALA A 96 -5.67 -12.62 -6.11
CA ALA A 96 -5.25 -12.30 -7.47
C ALA A 96 -6.13 -12.99 -8.53
N LYS A 97 -6.49 -14.27 -8.33
CA LYS A 97 -7.41 -15.01 -9.21
C LYS A 97 -8.79 -14.35 -9.30
N LEU A 98 -9.30 -13.84 -8.18
CA LEU A 98 -10.58 -13.14 -8.17
C LEU A 98 -10.48 -11.81 -8.94
N LEU A 99 -9.44 -11.01 -8.69
CA LEU A 99 -9.24 -9.73 -9.38
C LEU A 99 -8.96 -9.88 -10.87
N GLU A 100 -8.28 -10.94 -11.30
CA GLU A 100 -8.05 -11.22 -12.73
C GLU A 100 -9.36 -11.34 -13.51
N LYS A 101 -10.42 -11.87 -12.89
CA LYS A 101 -11.75 -12.07 -13.50
C LYS A 101 -12.59 -10.79 -13.58
N THR A 102 -12.10 -9.67 -13.03
CA THR A 102 -12.80 -8.37 -13.02
C THR A 102 -12.25 -7.44 -14.08
N ASP A 103 -12.92 -6.31 -14.29
CA ASP A 103 -12.46 -5.25 -15.20
C ASP A 103 -11.49 -4.27 -14.54
N VAL A 104 -11.09 -4.49 -13.27
CA VAL A 104 -10.10 -3.61 -12.63
C VAL A 104 -8.80 -3.58 -13.45
N PRO A 105 -8.33 -2.38 -13.85
CA PRO A 105 -7.21 -2.30 -14.80
C PRO A 105 -5.84 -2.57 -14.18
N VAL A 106 -5.68 -2.39 -12.86
CA VAL A 106 -4.38 -2.46 -12.18
C VAL A 106 -4.53 -3.12 -10.80
N ILE A 107 -3.58 -3.98 -10.45
CA ILE A 107 -3.46 -4.55 -9.09
C ILE A 107 -2.24 -3.94 -8.40
N GLU A 108 -2.43 -3.39 -7.20
CA GLU A 108 -1.35 -2.99 -6.29
C GLU A 108 -1.20 -4.08 -5.21
N LEU A 109 -0.15 -4.89 -5.33
CA LEU A 109 0.16 -5.95 -4.37
C LEU A 109 0.82 -5.36 -3.14
N ASN A 110 0.13 -5.37 -2.03
CA ASN A 110 0.60 -4.79 -0.77
C ASN A 110 1.32 -5.83 0.08
N ILE A 111 2.64 -5.90 -0.01
CA ILE A 111 3.49 -6.77 0.80
C ILE A 111 4.10 -6.06 2.02
N SER A 112 3.60 -4.88 2.33
CA SER A 112 4.14 -4.00 3.37
C SER A 112 3.48 -4.17 4.74
N CYS A 113 2.55 -5.12 4.91
CA CYS A 113 1.84 -5.31 6.17
C CYS A 113 2.74 -5.98 7.23
N PRO A 114 3.04 -5.32 8.36
CA PRO A 114 3.97 -5.85 9.37
C PRO A 114 3.37 -6.95 10.26
N ASN A 115 2.07 -7.24 10.15
CA ASN A 115 1.31 -8.05 11.10
C ASN A 115 1.02 -9.47 10.59
N VAL A 116 2.03 -10.21 10.12
CA VAL A 116 1.86 -11.63 9.82
C VAL A 116 2.28 -12.45 11.03
N LYS A 117 1.33 -12.84 11.90
CA LYS A 117 1.54 -13.75 13.02
C LYS A 117 1.79 -15.20 12.59
N ALA A 118 1.70 -15.53 11.32
CA ALA A 118 1.91 -16.88 10.80
C ALA A 118 3.24 -16.95 10.03
N GLY A 119 4.26 -17.48 10.66
CA GLY A 119 5.45 -17.98 9.97
C GLY A 119 6.59 -17.01 9.69
N GLY A 120 6.64 -15.86 10.35
CA GLY A 120 7.91 -15.21 10.64
C GLY A 120 8.30 -13.99 9.85
N ALA A 121 8.34 -13.86 8.59
CA ALA A 121 8.84 -12.67 7.92
C ALA A 121 7.70 -11.89 7.25
N ALA A 122 7.59 -10.60 7.54
CA ALA A 122 6.78 -9.72 6.70
C ALA A 122 7.29 -9.87 5.25
N TRP A 123 6.41 -10.17 4.31
CA TRP A 123 6.76 -10.46 2.91
C TRP A 123 7.69 -9.41 2.28
N GLY A 124 7.53 -8.15 2.61
CA GLY A 124 8.36 -7.06 2.11
C GLY A 124 9.68 -6.83 2.85
N MET A 125 10.09 -7.70 3.78
CA MET A 125 11.31 -7.50 4.57
C MET A 125 12.53 -8.22 4.01
N SER A 126 12.36 -9.20 3.11
CA SER A 126 13.48 -9.91 2.48
C SER A 126 13.24 -10.12 0.97
N CYS A 127 14.31 -10.14 0.21
CA CYS A 127 14.27 -10.37 -1.23
C CYS A 127 13.61 -11.72 -1.58
N THR A 128 13.92 -12.78 -0.85
CA THR A 128 13.38 -14.13 -1.09
C THR A 128 11.87 -14.16 -0.87
N ALA A 129 11.39 -13.67 0.28
CA ALA A 129 9.95 -13.68 0.56
C ALA A 129 9.17 -12.79 -0.41
N ALA A 130 9.68 -11.59 -0.70
CA ALA A 130 9.06 -10.66 -1.64
C ALA A 130 8.97 -11.27 -3.06
N SER A 131 10.06 -11.82 -3.57
CA SER A 131 10.06 -12.42 -4.91
C SER A 131 9.14 -13.65 -5.00
N GLN A 132 9.04 -14.45 -3.95
CA GLN A 132 8.14 -15.61 -3.92
C GLN A 132 6.68 -15.20 -4.05
N VAL A 133 6.22 -14.23 -3.25
CA VAL A 133 4.82 -13.78 -3.31
C VAL A 133 4.52 -13.07 -4.64
N VAL A 134 5.43 -12.25 -5.15
CA VAL A 134 5.26 -11.59 -6.46
C VAL A 134 5.16 -12.62 -7.58
N LYS A 135 6.04 -13.63 -7.63
CA LYS A 135 5.99 -14.71 -8.62
C LYS A 135 4.68 -15.49 -8.55
N ALA A 136 4.24 -15.84 -7.34
CA ALA A 136 3.00 -16.57 -7.16
C ALA A 136 1.78 -15.77 -7.65
N VAL A 137 1.70 -14.48 -7.29
CA VAL A 137 0.63 -13.59 -7.75
C VAL A 137 0.72 -13.35 -9.26
N ARG A 138 1.93 -13.14 -9.79
CA ARG A 138 2.15 -12.92 -11.24
C ARG A 138 1.68 -14.10 -12.08
N ALA A 139 1.78 -15.32 -11.58
CA ALA A 139 1.28 -16.51 -12.28
C ALA A 139 -0.25 -16.51 -12.45
N GLU A 140 -0.98 -15.82 -11.59
CA GLU A 140 -2.46 -15.82 -11.58
C GLU A 140 -3.07 -14.60 -12.28
N THR A 141 -2.30 -13.61 -12.67
CA THR A 141 -2.82 -12.40 -13.31
C THR A 141 -1.95 -11.94 -14.48
N LYS A 142 -2.57 -11.39 -15.51
CA LYS A 142 -1.90 -10.70 -16.62
C LYS A 142 -1.99 -9.19 -16.50
N LYS A 143 -2.76 -8.68 -15.54
CA LYS A 143 -2.94 -7.25 -15.31
C LYS A 143 -1.62 -6.58 -14.90
N PRO A 144 -1.43 -5.28 -15.15
CA PRO A 144 -0.36 -4.51 -14.55
C PRO A 144 -0.30 -4.73 -13.03
N LEU A 145 0.87 -5.14 -12.53
CA LEU A 145 1.11 -5.47 -11.13
C LEU A 145 2.10 -4.47 -10.53
N ILE A 146 1.62 -3.62 -9.66
CA ILE A 146 2.43 -2.70 -8.87
C ILE A 146 2.70 -3.35 -7.52
N VAL A 147 3.91 -3.30 -7.00
CA VAL A 147 4.24 -3.84 -5.67
C VAL A 147 4.46 -2.71 -4.68
N LYS A 148 3.65 -2.68 -3.62
CA LYS A 148 3.77 -1.69 -2.55
C LYS A 148 4.68 -2.18 -1.44
N LEU A 149 5.77 -1.42 -1.21
CA LEU A 149 6.82 -1.76 -0.28
C LEU A 149 6.67 -1.05 1.07
N THR A 150 7.28 -1.65 2.09
CA THR A 150 7.42 -1.07 3.42
C THR A 150 8.73 -0.27 3.53
N PRO A 151 8.72 0.90 4.19
CA PRO A 151 9.96 1.65 4.44
C PRO A 151 10.82 1.04 5.57
N GLN A 152 10.37 -0.02 6.23
CA GLN A 152 11.07 -0.67 7.34
C GLN A 152 12.12 -1.70 6.92
N SER A 153 12.15 -2.10 5.65
CA SER A 153 13.17 -3.02 5.16
C SER A 153 14.55 -2.36 5.17
N THR A 154 15.53 -3.05 5.72
CA THR A 154 16.95 -2.63 5.67
C THR A 154 17.57 -2.86 4.29
N GLU A 155 16.94 -3.70 3.47
CA GLU A 155 17.36 -4.06 2.11
C GLU A 155 16.34 -3.58 1.06
N LEU A 156 15.74 -2.39 1.28
CA LEU A 156 14.60 -1.91 0.50
C LEU A 156 14.84 -1.94 -1.02
N ASN A 157 15.98 -1.45 -1.47
CA ASN A 157 16.31 -1.39 -2.89
C ASN A 157 16.49 -2.79 -3.50
N GLN A 158 17.14 -3.69 -2.77
CA GLN A 158 17.30 -5.09 -3.20
C GLN A 158 15.95 -5.81 -3.26
N VAL A 159 15.07 -5.58 -2.27
CA VAL A 159 13.69 -6.10 -2.28
C VAL A 159 12.92 -5.61 -3.50
N ALA A 160 13.03 -4.32 -3.82
CA ALA A 160 12.40 -3.75 -5.02
C ALA A 160 12.89 -4.40 -6.30
N LEU A 161 14.21 -4.53 -6.47
CA LEU A 161 14.82 -5.18 -7.63
C LEU A 161 14.39 -6.65 -7.76
N ALA A 162 14.32 -7.38 -6.63
CA ALA A 162 13.82 -8.75 -6.61
C ALA A 162 12.33 -8.85 -7.01
N CYS A 163 11.50 -7.87 -6.64
CA CYS A 163 10.11 -7.78 -7.08
C CYS A 163 10.00 -7.52 -8.59
N ILE A 164 10.83 -6.64 -9.14
CA ILE A 164 10.88 -6.35 -10.58
C ILE A 164 11.27 -7.61 -11.36
N GLU A 165 12.31 -8.31 -10.93
CA GLU A 165 12.72 -9.56 -11.55
C GLU A 165 11.64 -10.66 -11.43
N ALA A 166 10.85 -10.63 -10.39
CA ALA A 166 9.73 -11.54 -10.16
C ALA A 166 8.49 -11.21 -11.02
N GLY A 167 8.48 -10.10 -11.78
CA GLY A 167 7.41 -9.72 -12.71
C GLY A 167 6.54 -8.55 -12.28
N ALA A 168 6.99 -7.72 -11.34
CA ALA A 168 6.34 -6.45 -11.05
C ALA A 168 6.49 -5.47 -12.23
N ASN A 169 5.40 -4.77 -12.58
CA ASN A 169 5.36 -3.75 -13.62
C ASN A 169 5.55 -2.33 -13.07
N GLY A 170 5.59 -2.18 -11.75
CA GLY A 170 5.80 -0.91 -11.05
C GLY A 170 6.05 -1.14 -9.58
N ILE A 171 6.63 -0.16 -8.92
CA ILE A 171 6.84 -0.14 -7.47
C ILE A 171 6.10 1.06 -6.88
N SER A 172 5.39 0.88 -5.78
CA SER A 172 4.87 1.99 -4.97
C SER A 172 5.62 2.06 -3.64
N LEU A 173 6.12 3.22 -3.29
CA LEU A 173 6.94 3.48 -2.11
C LEU A 173 6.53 4.84 -1.50
N CYS A 174 6.08 4.85 -0.24
CA CYS A 174 6.07 3.73 0.67
C CYS A 174 4.74 3.61 1.43
N ASN A 175 4.62 2.53 2.23
CA ASN A 175 3.64 2.46 3.31
C ASN A 175 4.09 3.37 4.48
N SER A 176 3.25 3.54 5.52
CA SER A 176 3.54 4.38 6.68
C SER A 176 4.80 3.92 7.44
N PHE A 177 5.53 4.89 7.96
CA PHE A 177 6.64 4.63 8.88
C PHE A 177 6.10 4.14 10.22
N GLN A 178 6.93 3.52 11.04
CA GLN A 178 6.53 3.11 12.40
C GLN A 178 6.97 4.15 13.44
N GLY A 179 6.06 4.44 14.37
CA GLY A 179 6.30 5.29 15.52
C GLY A 179 5.55 4.83 16.76
N ILE A 180 5.79 5.48 17.87
CA ILE A 180 5.12 5.28 19.15
C ILE A 180 4.61 6.63 19.64
N ALA A 181 3.38 6.67 20.16
CA ALA A 181 2.83 7.79 20.92
C ALA A 181 2.57 7.35 22.36
N VAL A 182 2.90 8.21 23.30
CA VAL A 182 2.74 7.97 24.74
C VAL A 182 1.79 9.01 25.32
N ASP A 183 0.78 8.54 26.04
CA ASP A 183 -0.04 9.35 26.92
C ASP A 183 0.78 9.60 28.20
N ILE A 184 1.31 10.80 28.33
CA ILE A 184 2.22 11.15 29.45
C ILE A 184 1.49 11.26 30.80
N GLU A 185 0.21 11.57 30.78
CA GLU A 185 -0.59 11.70 32.02
C GLU A 185 -0.88 10.31 32.60
N ARG A 186 -1.16 9.34 31.72
CA ARG A 186 -1.47 7.97 32.10
C ARG A 186 -0.24 7.05 32.16
N GLY A 187 0.87 7.46 31.57
CA GLY A 187 2.10 6.67 31.51
C GLY A 187 1.97 5.39 30.64
N VAL A 188 1.09 5.42 29.63
CA VAL A 188 0.81 4.25 28.77
C VAL A 188 0.91 4.61 27.28
N PRO A 189 1.12 3.63 26.40
CA PRO A 189 1.01 3.86 24.96
C PRO A 189 -0.40 4.31 24.57
N VAL A 190 -0.50 5.23 23.58
CA VAL A 190 -1.78 5.67 23.03
C VAL A 190 -2.48 4.50 22.31
N PHE A 191 -1.72 3.68 21.60
CA PHE A 191 -2.27 2.58 20.82
C PHE A 191 -2.08 1.23 21.53
N ASN A 192 -3.10 0.38 21.50
CA ASN A 192 -3.04 -0.98 22.07
C ASN A 192 -1.90 -1.83 21.48
N ASN A 193 -1.53 -1.58 20.22
CA ASN A 193 -0.45 -2.29 19.52
C ASN A 193 0.94 -1.66 19.75
N LEU A 194 1.09 -0.74 20.69
CA LEU A 194 2.30 0.02 20.99
C LEU A 194 2.80 0.84 19.78
N LYS A 195 3.08 0.18 18.66
CA LYS A 195 3.54 0.81 17.40
C LYS A 195 2.37 1.10 16.47
N ALA A 196 2.43 2.25 15.81
CA ALA A 196 1.44 2.71 14.84
C ALA A 196 2.12 3.26 13.58
N GLY A 197 1.37 3.33 12.48
CA GLY A 197 1.84 3.91 11.24
C GLY A 197 1.90 5.43 11.33
N VAL A 198 2.98 6.05 10.91
CA VAL A 198 3.19 7.49 10.85
C VAL A 198 3.09 7.96 9.41
N GLY A 199 2.27 8.99 9.16
CA GLY A 199 2.10 9.64 7.86
C GLY A 199 1.90 11.14 8.02
N GLY A 200 1.75 11.84 6.89
CA GLY A 200 1.58 13.29 6.85
C GLY A 200 2.85 14.04 6.43
N PRO A 201 2.83 15.39 6.43
CA PRO A 201 3.94 16.20 5.92
C PRO A 201 5.31 15.91 6.55
N ALA A 202 5.33 15.52 7.83
CA ALA A 202 6.57 15.24 8.55
C ALA A 202 7.41 14.09 7.97
N VAL A 203 6.80 13.16 7.24
CA VAL A 203 7.55 12.02 6.64
C VAL A 203 8.16 12.36 5.29
N LYS A 204 7.81 13.49 4.67
CA LYS A 204 8.24 13.86 3.32
C LYS A 204 9.76 13.75 3.10
N PRO A 205 10.65 14.35 3.91
CA PRO A 205 12.08 14.29 3.64
C PRO A 205 12.65 12.88 3.67
N ILE A 206 12.07 12.00 4.51
CA ILE A 206 12.49 10.60 4.60
C ILE A 206 11.97 9.82 3.39
N ALA A 207 10.70 10.03 3.01
CA ALA A 207 10.09 9.40 1.84
C ALA A 207 10.83 9.78 0.55
N VAL A 208 11.13 11.09 0.36
CA VAL A 208 11.89 11.57 -0.82
C VAL A 208 13.26 10.90 -0.91
N ARG A 209 14.01 10.79 0.19
CA ARG A 209 15.30 10.10 0.20
C ARG A 209 15.15 8.63 -0.25
N LEU A 210 14.21 7.89 0.33
CA LEU A 210 14.00 6.47 -0.02
C LEU A 210 13.58 6.30 -1.49
N ILE A 211 12.73 7.20 -2.00
CA ILE A 211 12.29 7.17 -3.39
C ILE A 211 13.46 7.48 -4.33
N TYR A 212 14.29 8.49 -4.00
CA TYR A 212 15.47 8.82 -4.77
C TYR A 212 16.43 7.62 -4.86
N GLU A 213 16.79 7.02 -3.71
CA GLU A 213 17.67 5.85 -3.65
C GLU A 213 17.12 4.65 -4.43
N LEU A 214 15.80 4.45 -4.40
CA LEU A 214 15.12 3.41 -5.17
C LEU A 214 15.20 3.67 -6.68
N VAL A 215 14.95 4.91 -7.11
CA VAL A 215 15.04 5.28 -8.54
C VAL A 215 16.47 5.09 -9.05
N GLU A 216 17.48 5.49 -8.27
CA GLU A 216 18.88 5.24 -8.61
C GLU A 216 19.17 3.73 -8.76
N ALA A 217 18.66 2.91 -7.84
CA ALA A 217 18.80 1.46 -7.94
C ALA A 217 18.10 0.89 -9.20
N ILE A 218 16.90 1.34 -9.53
CA ILE A 218 16.19 0.92 -10.76
C ILE A 218 16.95 1.37 -12.01
N ASN A 219 17.59 2.54 -11.99
CA ASN A 219 18.37 3.05 -13.11
C ASN A 219 19.65 2.23 -13.39
N THR A 220 20.09 1.37 -12.48
CA THR A 220 21.17 0.40 -12.75
C THR A 220 20.72 -0.75 -13.65
N LEU A 221 19.42 -0.99 -13.77
CA LEU A 221 18.87 -2.02 -14.64
C LEU A 221 18.95 -1.61 -16.13
N PRO A 222 19.02 -2.58 -17.05
CA PRO A 222 18.79 -2.34 -18.47
C PRO A 222 17.47 -1.58 -18.69
N VAL A 223 17.43 -0.67 -19.66
CA VAL A 223 16.29 0.25 -19.88
C VAL A 223 14.96 -0.50 -20.03
N GLU A 224 14.96 -1.63 -20.71
CA GLU A 224 13.77 -2.47 -20.94
C GLU A 224 13.24 -3.16 -19.68
N LYS A 225 14.03 -3.20 -18.60
CA LYS A 225 13.65 -3.76 -17.29
C LYS A 225 13.26 -2.71 -16.26
N ARG A 226 13.43 -1.42 -16.58
CA ARG A 226 13.08 -0.33 -15.66
C ARG A 226 11.57 -0.21 -15.57
N VAL A 227 11.08 -0.01 -14.36
CA VAL A 227 9.64 0.15 -14.09
C VAL A 227 9.38 1.51 -13.43
N PRO A 228 8.16 2.07 -13.60
CA PRO A 228 7.79 3.31 -12.93
C PRO A 228 7.70 3.14 -11.41
N VAL A 229 7.93 4.24 -10.69
CA VAL A 229 7.77 4.34 -9.25
C VAL A 229 6.61 5.29 -8.92
N ILE A 230 5.68 4.83 -8.10
CA ILE A 230 4.65 5.67 -7.48
C ILE A 230 5.20 6.16 -6.14
N ALA A 231 5.54 7.43 -6.06
CA ALA A 231 6.02 8.09 -4.86
C ALA A 231 4.86 8.35 -3.88
N ILE A 232 4.99 7.91 -2.62
CA ILE A 232 3.96 8.05 -1.59
C ILE A 232 4.58 8.56 -0.30
N GLY A 233 3.97 9.56 0.31
CA GLY A 233 4.28 10.03 1.65
C GLY A 233 4.65 11.50 1.73
N GLY A 234 3.89 12.24 2.53
CA GLY A 234 4.13 13.64 2.83
C GLY A 234 3.83 14.63 1.71
N ILE A 235 3.18 14.21 0.63
CA ILE A 235 2.73 15.08 -0.46
C ILE A 235 1.50 15.85 0.01
N SER A 236 1.63 17.16 0.19
CA SER A 236 0.57 18.04 0.69
C SER A 236 0.32 19.27 -0.20
N THR A 237 1.23 19.56 -1.11
CA THR A 237 1.12 20.68 -2.06
C THR A 237 1.40 20.19 -3.48
N TRP A 238 1.07 21.00 -4.47
CA TRP A 238 1.38 20.67 -5.86
C TRP A 238 2.90 20.66 -6.13
N GLN A 239 3.66 21.51 -5.41
CA GLN A 239 5.14 21.51 -5.46
C GLN A 239 5.74 20.19 -5.00
N ASP A 240 5.10 19.53 -4.02
CA ASP A 240 5.55 18.23 -3.56
C ASP A 240 5.35 17.12 -4.61
N ALA A 241 4.44 17.35 -5.57
CA ALA A 241 4.11 16.38 -6.62
C ALA A 241 4.96 16.55 -7.91
N VAL A 242 5.76 17.60 -7.99
CA VAL A 242 6.67 17.94 -9.11
C VAL A 242 8.10 17.60 -8.76
#